data_7419b9fe2b2c6d316fe085365395baaa
#
_entry.id   7419b9fe2b2c6d316fe085365395baaa
#
_cell.length_a   1.000
_cell.length_b   1.000
_cell.length_c   1.000
_cell.angle_alpha   90.00
_cell.angle_beta   90.00
_cell.angle_gamma   90.00
#
_symmetry.space_group_name_H-M   'P 1'
#
loop_
_entity.id
_entity.type
_entity.pdbx_description
1 polymer ?
#
loop_
_entity_poly.entity_id
_entity_poly.type
_entity_poly.pdbx_seq_one_letter_code
_entity_poly.pdbx_strand_id
1 'polypeptide(L)'
;SDVYKRQPEGLSRLMGGHTAMEARLDSMFTAPNTYNYGTYGFVIHEIAEMVALDMGQYAHGNQPVQHAIYLYDYIGRPWKTQKHVREVMDKLYHSGSKGYCGDEDNGQTSAWYVFSAMGFYPVCPGVPEYAMGSPLFPKLTLHLPDGKNFTVKAEGNSPANRYIGKALLLSLIHI
;
A
#
# COMPACT_ATOMS: atom_id res chain seq x y z
N SER A 1 14.46 11.95 -7.25
CA SER A 1 13.18 11.53 -6.62
C SER A 1 13.22 10.11 -6.08
N ASP A 2 13.80 9.14 -6.79
CA ASP A 2 13.85 7.73 -6.35
C ASP A 2 14.64 7.49 -5.08
N VAL A 3 15.67 8.28 -4.82
CA VAL A 3 16.49 8.16 -3.61
C VAL A 3 15.64 8.41 -2.36
N TYR A 4 14.71 9.35 -2.39
CA TYR A 4 13.85 9.67 -1.25
C TYR A 4 12.72 8.65 -1.03
N LYS A 5 12.23 8.03 -2.07
CA LYS A 5 11.21 6.97 -1.98
C LYS A 5 11.75 5.70 -1.30
N ARG A 6 13.04 5.45 -1.44
CA ARG A 6 13.72 4.26 -0.90
C ARG A 6 14.22 4.43 0.54
N GLN A 7 14.01 5.60 1.13
CA GLN A 7 14.48 5.91 2.48
C GLN A 7 13.36 6.58 3.30
N PRO A 8 12.33 5.84 3.74
CA PRO A 8 11.21 6.40 4.48
C PRO A 8 11.62 7.19 5.72
N GLU A 9 12.64 6.72 6.45
CA GLU A 9 13.19 7.42 7.61
C GLU A 9 13.85 8.76 7.21
N GLY A 10 14.59 8.79 6.11
CA GLY A 10 15.15 10.03 5.57
C GLY A 10 14.08 11.02 5.15
N LEU A 11 13.01 10.53 4.53
CA LEU A 11 11.87 11.35 4.18
C LEU A 11 11.18 11.93 5.43
N SER A 12 10.98 11.11 6.45
CA SER A 12 10.41 11.55 7.73
C SER A 12 11.23 12.68 8.36
N ARG A 13 12.55 12.55 8.39
CA ARG A 13 13.46 13.61 8.90
C ARG A 13 13.34 14.90 8.10
N LEU A 14 13.31 14.82 6.78
CA LEU A 14 13.14 15.99 5.89
C LEU A 14 11.80 16.69 6.11
N MET A 15 10.75 15.95 6.46
CA MET A 15 9.42 16.50 6.76
C MET A 15 9.32 17.08 8.18
N GLY A 16 10.33 16.96 9.03
CA GLY A 16 10.30 17.45 10.41
C GLY A 16 9.93 16.38 11.45
N GLY A 17 10.05 15.10 11.09
CA GLY A 17 9.86 13.94 11.98
C GLY A 17 8.52 13.23 11.78
N HIS A 18 8.33 12.16 12.58
CA HIS A 18 7.18 11.24 12.44
C HIS A 18 5.82 11.93 12.51
N THR A 19 5.65 12.87 13.45
CA THR A 19 4.37 13.61 13.60
C THR A 19 4.04 14.47 12.39
N ALA A 20 5.03 15.17 11.84
CA ALA A 20 4.84 15.99 10.65
C ALA A 20 4.56 15.14 9.42
N MET A 21 5.26 14.00 9.27
CA MET A 21 5.01 13.05 8.20
C MET A 21 3.61 12.40 8.33
N GLU A 22 3.17 12.04 9.54
CA GLU A 22 1.82 11.53 9.80
C GLU A 22 0.76 12.54 9.33
N ALA A 23 0.88 13.79 9.78
CA ALA A 23 -0.06 14.85 9.40
C ALA A 23 -0.09 15.05 7.87
N ARG A 24 1.04 14.95 7.19
CA ARG A 24 1.11 15.06 5.73
C ARG A 24 0.45 13.89 5.02
N LEU A 25 0.67 12.67 5.49
CA LEU A 25 0.01 11.47 4.96
C LEU A 25 -1.50 11.53 5.20
N ASP A 26 -1.95 11.90 6.41
CA ASP A 26 -3.37 12.05 6.71
C ASP A 26 -4.02 13.09 5.81
N SER A 27 -3.35 14.22 5.56
CA SER A 27 -3.86 15.27 4.68
C SER A 27 -4.06 14.78 3.24
N MET A 28 -3.23 13.86 2.76
CA MET A 28 -3.38 13.29 1.42
C MET A 28 -4.72 12.54 1.26
N PHE A 29 -5.17 11.81 2.30
CA PHE A 29 -6.43 11.07 2.27
C PHE A 29 -7.66 11.91 2.61
N THR A 30 -7.50 13.08 3.25
CA THR A 30 -8.60 13.92 3.73
C THR A 30 -8.75 15.24 2.98
N ALA A 31 -7.75 15.62 2.18
CA ALA A 31 -7.83 16.82 1.37
C ALA A 31 -8.96 16.73 0.35
N PRO A 32 -9.61 17.86 0.00
CA PRO A 32 -10.56 17.87 -1.09
C PRO A 32 -9.94 17.30 -2.37
N ASN A 33 -10.68 16.45 -3.08
CA ASN A 33 -10.25 15.87 -4.35
C ASN A 33 -10.38 16.85 -5.53
N THR A 34 -10.21 18.12 -5.25
CA THR A 34 -10.08 19.19 -6.25
C THR A 34 -8.66 19.23 -6.80
N TYR A 35 -8.52 19.69 -8.01
CA TYR A 35 -7.22 19.70 -8.68
C TYR A 35 -6.90 21.06 -9.30
N ASN A 36 -5.61 21.32 -9.42
CA ASN A 36 -5.05 22.39 -10.22
C ASN A 36 -4.15 21.73 -11.26
N TYR A 37 -4.29 22.11 -12.53
CA TYR A 37 -3.48 21.55 -13.63
C TYR A 37 -1.98 21.83 -13.49
N GLY A 38 -1.61 22.81 -12.66
CA GLY A 38 -0.22 23.23 -12.50
C GLY A 38 0.38 23.65 -13.84
N THR A 39 1.58 23.15 -14.12
CA THR A 39 2.32 23.44 -15.36
C THR A 39 1.83 22.68 -16.59
N TYR A 40 0.95 21.68 -16.43
CA TYR A 40 0.45 20.87 -17.55
C TYR A 40 -0.51 21.68 -18.46
N GLY A 41 -1.25 22.65 -17.91
CA GLY A 41 -2.21 23.46 -18.66
C GLY A 41 -3.47 22.72 -19.11
N PHE A 42 -3.59 21.41 -18.82
CA PHE A 42 -4.74 20.56 -19.11
C PHE A 42 -4.85 19.42 -18.08
N VAL A 43 -6.00 18.78 -18.02
CA VAL A 43 -6.22 17.59 -17.13
C VAL A 43 -5.55 16.39 -17.75
N ILE A 44 -4.59 15.83 -17.04
CA ILE A 44 -4.05 14.49 -17.34
C ILE A 44 -4.95 13.42 -16.73
N HIS A 45 -4.93 12.21 -17.30
CA HIS A 45 -5.86 11.14 -16.90
C HIS A 45 -5.70 10.74 -15.41
N GLU A 46 -4.48 10.73 -14.87
CA GLU A 46 -4.23 10.41 -13.47
C GLU A 46 -4.91 11.37 -12.49
N ILE A 47 -5.07 12.64 -12.88
CA ILE A 47 -5.82 13.62 -12.07
C ILE A 47 -7.31 13.31 -12.12
N ALA A 48 -7.86 13.01 -13.30
CA ALA A 48 -9.26 12.65 -13.46
C ALA A 48 -9.59 11.36 -12.68
N GLU A 49 -8.73 10.37 -12.74
CA GLU A 49 -8.81 9.13 -11.99
C GLU A 49 -8.78 9.40 -10.48
N MET A 50 -7.82 10.18 -9.98
CA MET A 50 -7.74 10.56 -8.55
C MET A 50 -9.06 11.16 -8.05
N VAL A 51 -9.66 12.07 -8.83
CA VAL A 51 -10.95 12.69 -8.47
C VAL A 51 -12.06 11.64 -8.41
N ALA A 52 -12.07 10.71 -9.37
CA ALA A 52 -13.09 9.65 -9.46
C ALA A 52 -12.99 8.62 -8.31
N LEU A 53 -11.79 8.41 -7.75
CA LEU A 53 -11.58 7.44 -6.67
C LEU A 53 -12.18 7.89 -5.33
N ASP A 54 -12.38 9.19 -5.13
CA ASP A 54 -12.91 9.77 -3.89
C ASP A 54 -12.16 9.30 -2.62
N MET A 55 -10.83 9.38 -2.70
CA MET A 55 -9.91 9.08 -1.59
C MET A 55 -8.98 10.26 -1.32
N GLY A 56 -9.54 11.46 -1.20
CA GLY A 56 -8.77 12.69 -1.08
C GLY A 56 -7.93 12.96 -2.32
N GLN A 57 -6.65 13.20 -2.12
CA GLN A 57 -5.65 13.37 -3.20
C GLN A 57 -4.73 12.16 -3.37
N TYR A 58 -5.13 11.00 -2.86
CA TYR A 58 -4.42 9.74 -3.06
C TYR A 58 -4.75 9.15 -4.43
N ALA A 59 -3.83 9.28 -5.37
CA ALA A 59 -4.00 8.85 -6.77
C ALA A 59 -3.51 7.40 -6.96
N HIS A 60 -4.23 6.40 -6.45
CA HIS A 60 -3.81 4.99 -6.49
C HIS A 60 -3.57 4.45 -7.90
N GLY A 61 -4.27 4.96 -8.90
CA GLY A 61 -4.05 4.61 -10.31
C GLY A 61 -2.67 5.00 -10.86
N ASN A 62 -1.94 5.84 -10.12
CA ASN A 62 -0.58 6.24 -10.48
C ASN A 62 0.45 5.52 -9.58
N GLN A 63 1.28 4.62 -10.15
CA GLN A 63 2.21 3.74 -9.43
C GLN A 63 3.17 4.47 -8.49
N PRO A 64 3.72 5.66 -8.80
CA PRO A 64 4.64 6.34 -7.91
C PRO A 64 4.09 6.61 -6.50
N VAL A 65 2.76 6.61 -6.32
CA VAL A 65 2.15 6.87 -5.01
C VAL A 65 1.70 5.62 -4.27
N GLN A 66 1.64 4.46 -4.94
CA GLN A 66 1.07 3.23 -4.36
C GLN A 66 1.76 2.78 -3.07
N HIS A 67 3.07 3.03 -2.93
CA HIS A 67 3.82 2.71 -1.71
C HIS A 67 3.52 3.65 -0.54
N ALA A 68 2.92 4.83 -0.77
CA ALA A 68 2.74 5.87 0.24
C ALA A 68 1.89 5.41 1.43
N ILE A 69 0.94 4.51 1.22
CA ILE A 69 0.13 3.91 2.30
C ILE A 69 1.01 3.18 3.33
N TYR A 70 2.05 2.50 2.87
CA TYR A 70 2.95 1.75 3.75
C TYR A 70 3.95 2.61 4.52
N LEU A 71 4.05 3.91 4.20
CA LEU A 71 4.93 4.83 4.93
C LEU A 71 4.48 5.05 6.39
N TYR A 72 3.24 4.78 6.72
CA TYR A 72 2.77 4.81 8.10
C TYR A 72 3.47 3.78 9.01
N ASP A 73 3.92 2.65 8.49
CA ASP A 73 4.65 1.64 9.26
C ASP A 73 5.98 2.19 9.78
N TYR A 74 6.67 2.97 8.95
CA TYR A 74 7.99 3.55 9.28
C TYR A 74 7.92 4.69 10.32
N ILE A 75 6.72 5.19 10.59
CA ILE A 75 6.48 6.21 11.63
C ILE A 75 5.70 5.66 12.82
N GLY A 76 5.62 4.32 12.94
CA GLY A 76 4.97 3.65 14.06
C GLY A 76 3.45 3.79 14.09
N ARG A 77 2.82 3.85 12.92
CA ARG A 77 1.35 3.91 12.76
C ARG A 77 0.78 2.79 11.90
N PRO A 78 1.15 1.51 12.15
CA PRO A 78 0.78 0.39 11.27
C PRO A 78 -0.74 0.21 11.11
N TRP A 79 -1.53 0.60 12.08
CA TRP A 79 -3.00 0.53 11.96
C TRP A 79 -3.55 1.43 10.84
N LYS A 80 -2.89 2.55 10.52
CA LYS A 80 -3.27 3.42 9.39
C LYS A 80 -2.94 2.75 8.06
N THR A 81 -1.77 2.12 7.94
CA THR A 81 -1.46 1.25 6.79
C THR A 81 -2.54 0.19 6.61
N GLN A 82 -2.85 -0.57 7.65
CA GLN A 82 -3.82 -1.68 7.60
C GLN A 82 -5.22 -1.20 7.21
N LYS A 83 -5.64 -0.04 7.72
CA LYS A 83 -6.90 0.59 7.35
C LYS A 83 -6.94 0.91 5.86
N HIS A 84 -5.98 1.71 5.38
CA HIS A 84 -6.01 2.22 4.02
C HIS A 84 -5.73 1.14 2.97
N VAL A 85 -4.85 0.17 3.26
CA VAL A 85 -4.62 -0.98 2.36
C VAL A 85 -5.93 -1.75 2.12
N ARG A 86 -6.68 -2.05 3.17
CA ARG A 86 -7.98 -2.73 3.04
C ARG A 86 -8.99 -1.86 2.30
N GLU A 87 -9.07 -0.56 2.61
CA GLU A 87 -9.95 0.37 1.91
C GLU A 87 -9.66 0.44 0.41
N VAL A 88 -8.40 0.49 0.02
CA VAL A 88 -7.99 0.49 -1.38
C VAL A 88 -8.36 -0.82 -2.06
N MET A 89 -8.03 -1.98 -1.46
CA MET A 89 -8.38 -3.27 -2.05
C MET A 89 -9.90 -3.44 -2.23
N ASP A 90 -10.69 -2.98 -1.26
CA ASP A 90 -12.14 -3.12 -1.27
C ASP A 90 -12.84 -2.15 -2.25
N LYS A 91 -12.30 -0.92 -2.40
CA LYS A 91 -12.94 0.13 -3.21
C LYS A 91 -12.46 0.17 -4.66
N LEU A 92 -11.17 -0.08 -4.88
CA LEU A 92 -10.52 0.27 -6.14
C LEU A 92 -10.19 -0.93 -7.03
N TYR A 93 -10.45 -2.14 -6.55
CA TYR A 93 -10.25 -3.36 -7.33
C TYR A 93 -11.53 -4.20 -7.39
N HIS A 94 -11.91 -4.63 -8.57
CA HIS A 94 -13.08 -5.49 -8.76
C HIS A 94 -12.89 -6.45 -9.93
N SER A 95 -13.73 -7.49 -9.96
CA SER A 95 -13.80 -8.41 -11.09
C SER A 95 -14.47 -7.73 -12.29
N GLY A 96 -13.89 -7.87 -13.47
CA GLY A 96 -14.44 -7.35 -14.71
C GLY A 96 -13.45 -6.55 -15.53
N SER A 97 -13.88 -6.05 -16.69
CA SER A 97 -13.04 -5.34 -17.65
C SER A 97 -12.52 -3.98 -17.18
N LYS A 98 -13.09 -3.43 -16.11
CA LYS A 98 -12.66 -2.19 -15.45
C LYS A 98 -12.19 -2.44 -14.04
N GLY A 99 -11.49 -3.56 -13.82
CA GLY A 99 -11.06 -4.02 -12.50
C GLY A 99 -9.98 -3.18 -11.83
N TYR A 100 -9.32 -2.30 -12.55
CA TYR A 100 -8.31 -1.36 -12.05
C TYR A 100 -8.82 0.07 -12.05
N CYS A 101 -8.34 0.87 -11.12
CA CYS A 101 -8.71 2.28 -10.97
C CYS A 101 -7.84 3.24 -11.79
N GLY A 102 -6.99 2.73 -12.63
CA GLY A 102 -6.06 3.43 -13.51
C GLY A 102 -5.32 2.41 -14.36
N ASP A 103 -4.15 2.78 -14.85
CA ASP A 103 -3.34 1.89 -15.69
C ASP A 103 -2.76 0.72 -14.90
N GLU A 104 -2.64 -0.43 -15.56
CA GLU A 104 -2.06 -1.64 -14.94
C GLU A 104 -0.52 -1.53 -14.83
N ASP A 105 0.10 -0.83 -15.78
CA ASP A 105 1.53 -0.46 -15.82
C ASP A 105 2.51 -1.62 -15.66
N ASN A 106 2.44 -2.53 -16.63
CA ASN A 106 3.39 -3.63 -16.77
C ASN A 106 3.52 -4.53 -15.53
N GLY A 107 2.42 -4.73 -14.82
CA GLY A 107 2.36 -5.61 -13.65
C GLY A 107 2.43 -4.89 -12.31
N GLN A 108 2.70 -3.58 -12.26
CA GLN A 108 2.86 -2.88 -10.97
C GLN A 108 1.57 -2.83 -10.16
N THR A 109 0.44 -2.48 -10.80
CA THR A 109 -0.85 -2.38 -10.10
C THR A 109 -1.38 -3.74 -9.68
N SER A 110 -1.21 -4.77 -10.52
CA SER A 110 -1.49 -6.17 -10.15
C SER A 110 -0.61 -6.65 -9.02
N ALA A 111 0.70 -6.40 -9.07
CA ALA A 111 1.64 -6.80 -8.03
C ALA A 111 1.34 -6.12 -6.69
N TRP A 112 0.97 -4.84 -6.70
CA TRP A 112 0.56 -4.14 -5.49
C TRP A 112 -0.63 -4.85 -4.81
N TYR A 113 -1.66 -5.20 -5.60
CA TYR A 113 -2.83 -5.91 -5.05
C TYR A 113 -2.46 -7.28 -4.48
N VAL A 114 -1.67 -8.07 -5.22
CA VAL A 114 -1.25 -9.41 -4.77
C VAL A 114 -0.44 -9.34 -3.48
N PHE A 115 0.57 -8.48 -3.41
CA PHE A 115 1.36 -8.28 -2.19
C PHE A 115 0.51 -7.80 -1.02
N SER A 116 -0.34 -6.81 -1.26
CA SER A 116 -1.24 -6.26 -0.23
C SER A 116 -2.24 -7.31 0.26
N ALA A 117 -2.78 -8.15 -0.62
CA ALA A 117 -3.65 -9.27 -0.26
C ALA A 117 -2.93 -10.36 0.54
N MET A 118 -1.62 -10.55 0.31
CA MET A 118 -0.75 -11.40 1.14
C MET A 118 -0.50 -10.81 2.53
N GLY A 119 -0.62 -9.48 2.67
CA GLY A 119 -0.46 -8.77 3.95
C GLY A 119 0.89 -8.12 4.16
N PHE A 120 1.71 -7.93 3.11
CA PHE A 120 3.01 -7.25 3.18
C PHE A 120 3.38 -6.63 1.83
N TYR A 121 4.31 -5.66 1.83
CA TYR A 121 4.72 -4.95 0.62
C TYR A 121 6.20 -4.55 0.67
N PRO A 122 6.97 -4.71 -0.42
CA PRO A 122 8.37 -4.30 -0.51
C PRO A 122 8.48 -2.81 -0.84
N VAL A 123 8.40 -1.93 0.17
CA VAL A 123 8.45 -0.46 0.00
C VAL A 123 9.79 0.01 -0.56
N CYS A 124 10.88 -0.60 -0.11
CA CYS A 124 12.24 -0.25 -0.52
C CYS A 124 12.89 -1.43 -1.25
N PRO A 125 12.73 -1.54 -2.59
CA PRO A 125 13.39 -2.59 -3.36
C PRO A 125 14.92 -2.58 -3.14
N GLY A 126 15.50 -3.76 -2.88
CA GLY A 126 16.91 -3.92 -2.57
C GLY A 126 17.24 -3.91 -1.07
N VAL A 127 16.27 -3.67 -0.20
CA VAL A 127 16.38 -3.90 1.24
C VAL A 127 15.61 -5.19 1.56
N PRO A 128 16.17 -6.14 2.33
CA PRO A 128 15.53 -7.43 2.63
C PRO A 128 14.47 -7.29 3.74
N GLU A 129 13.51 -6.39 3.55
CA GLU A 129 12.42 -6.15 4.48
C GLU A 129 11.09 -5.89 3.75
N TYR A 130 10.00 -6.17 4.43
CA TYR A 130 8.65 -5.90 3.97
C TYR A 130 7.88 -5.13 5.04
N ALA A 131 7.17 -4.08 4.62
CA ALA A 131 6.19 -3.40 5.45
C ALA A 131 4.93 -4.27 5.60
N MET A 132 4.32 -4.30 6.79
CA MET A 132 3.17 -5.14 7.09
C MET A 132 1.86 -4.41 6.83
N GLY A 133 1.08 -4.90 5.86
CA GLY A 133 -0.28 -4.46 5.61
C GLY A 133 -1.31 -5.25 6.44
N SER A 134 -2.44 -5.53 5.80
CA SER A 134 -3.52 -6.35 6.37
C SER A 134 -3.91 -7.43 5.38
N PRO A 135 -3.64 -8.72 5.67
CA PRO A 135 -3.98 -9.82 4.76
C PRO A 135 -5.46 -9.82 4.38
N LEU A 136 -5.76 -10.09 3.10
CA LEU A 136 -7.14 -10.15 2.65
C LEU A 136 -7.80 -11.49 3.01
N PHE A 137 -7.03 -12.57 3.01
CA PHE A 137 -7.51 -13.93 3.21
C PHE A 137 -7.12 -14.48 4.59
N PRO A 138 -7.95 -15.36 5.21
CA PRO A 138 -7.59 -16.00 6.47
C PRO A 138 -6.38 -16.95 6.32
N LYS A 139 -6.14 -17.46 5.12
CA LYS A 139 -4.97 -18.27 4.80
C LYS A 139 -4.58 -18.11 3.33
N LEU A 140 -3.28 -17.94 3.09
CA LEU A 140 -2.69 -17.93 1.76
C LEU A 140 -1.40 -18.72 1.78
N THR A 141 -1.12 -19.46 0.70
CA THR A 141 0.13 -20.23 0.56
C THR A 141 0.78 -19.91 -0.77
N LEU A 142 2.05 -19.54 -0.73
CA LEU A 142 2.92 -19.43 -1.89
C LEU A 142 3.72 -20.71 -2.06
N HIS A 143 3.66 -21.30 -3.24
CA HIS A 143 4.50 -22.42 -3.63
C HIS A 143 5.76 -21.86 -4.29
N LEU A 144 6.89 -22.05 -3.63
CA LEU A 144 8.17 -21.52 -4.10
C LEU A 144 8.83 -22.45 -5.11
N PRO A 145 9.70 -21.95 -6.01
CA PRO A 145 10.34 -22.75 -7.05
C PRO A 145 11.21 -23.90 -6.51
N ASP A 146 11.71 -23.77 -5.27
CA ASP A 146 12.51 -24.81 -4.59
C ASP A 146 11.65 -25.90 -3.90
N GLY A 147 10.34 -25.90 -4.16
CA GLY A 147 9.38 -26.86 -3.59
C GLY A 147 8.93 -26.51 -2.16
N LYS A 148 9.44 -25.44 -1.56
CA LYS A 148 8.99 -24.98 -0.25
C LYS A 148 7.70 -24.18 -0.34
N ASN A 149 7.05 -24.02 0.81
CA ASN A 149 5.85 -23.20 0.93
C ASN A 149 6.06 -22.08 1.92
N PHE A 150 5.63 -20.87 1.53
CA PHE A 150 5.45 -19.78 2.45
C PHE A 150 3.96 -19.59 2.72
N THR A 151 3.54 -19.70 3.97
CA THR A 151 2.13 -19.61 4.33
C THR A 151 1.88 -18.45 5.28
N VAL A 152 0.95 -17.57 4.89
CA VAL A 152 0.37 -16.57 5.77
C VAL A 152 -0.92 -17.11 6.37
N LYS A 153 -1.05 -17.05 7.71
CA LYS A 153 -2.29 -17.35 8.44
C LYS A 153 -2.72 -16.09 9.18
N ALA A 154 -3.94 -15.64 8.95
CA ALA A 154 -4.54 -14.49 9.60
C ALA A 154 -5.79 -14.92 10.35
N GLU A 155 -5.59 -15.41 11.58
CA GLU A 155 -6.67 -15.91 12.43
C GLU A 155 -7.64 -14.80 12.78
N GLY A 156 -8.95 -15.08 12.67
CA GLY A 156 -10.00 -14.09 12.94
C GLY A 156 -10.12 -12.96 11.91
N ASN A 157 -9.39 -13.04 10.79
CA ASN A 157 -9.48 -12.03 9.74
C ASN A 157 -10.89 -11.93 9.14
N SER A 158 -11.38 -10.71 9.04
CA SER A 158 -12.67 -10.41 8.40
C SER A 158 -12.68 -8.93 7.96
N PRO A 159 -13.71 -8.47 7.22
CA PRO A 159 -13.86 -7.03 6.92
C PRO A 159 -13.87 -6.13 8.17
N ALA A 160 -14.41 -6.62 9.28
CA ALA A 160 -14.42 -5.89 10.56
C ALA A 160 -13.08 -6.03 11.32
N ASN A 161 -12.44 -7.18 11.24
CA ASN A 161 -11.20 -7.49 11.96
C ASN A 161 -9.99 -7.37 11.02
N ARG A 162 -9.67 -6.14 10.63
CA ARG A 162 -8.57 -5.82 9.71
C ARG A 162 -7.25 -5.48 10.39
N TYR A 163 -7.27 -5.26 11.71
CA TYR A 163 -6.10 -4.82 12.46
C TYR A 163 -5.34 -6.00 13.07
N ILE A 164 -4.03 -5.98 12.92
CA ILE A 164 -3.13 -7.03 13.41
C ILE A 164 -2.67 -6.64 14.82
N GLY A 165 -3.06 -7.45 15.82
CA GLY A 165 -2.59 -7.27 17.19
C GLY A 165 -1.20 -7.87 17.43
N LYS A 166 -0.84 -8.95 16.73
CA LYS A 166 0.44 -9.64 16.83
C LYS A 166 0.78 -10.36 15.52
N ALA A 167 2.04 -10.31 15.13
CA ALA A 167 2.57 -11.10 14.02
C ALA A 167 3.75 -11.95 14.50
N LEU A 168 3.84 -13.17 13.97
CA LEU A 168 4.92 -14.10 14.26
C LEU A 168 5.46 -14.65 12.94
N LEU A 169 6.78 -14.57 12.76
CA LEU A 169 7.46 -15.26 11.69
C LEU A 169 8.04 -16.57 12.26
N LEU A 170 7.48 -17.69 11.83
CA LEU A 170 7.92 -19.02 12.25
C LEU A 170 8.69 -19.64 11.10
N SER A 171 9.99 -19.86 11.26
CA SER A 171 10.78 -20.68 10.37
C SER A 171 10.85 -22.09 10.98
N LEU A 172 10.33 -23.10 10.28
CA LEU A 172 10.62 -24.49 10.59
C LEU A 172 12.04 -24.79 10.08
N ILE A 173 13.04 -24.61 10.95
CA ILE A 173 14.36 -25.19 10.71
C ILE A 173 14.22 -26.66 11.08
N HIS A 174 14.13 -27.53 10.10
CA HIS A 174 14.41 -28.95 10.32
C HIS A 174 15.91 -29.09 10.45
N ILE A 175 16.37 -29.30 11.69
CA ILE A 175 17.71 -29.80 11.97
C ILE A 175 17.74 -31.28 11.65
#